data_3d80795274a335e9aec1ebbf6c12c784
#
_entry.id   3d80795274a335e9aec1ebbf6c12c784
#
_cell.length_a   1.000
_cell.length_b   1.000
_cell.length_c   1.000
_cell.angle_alpha   90.00
_cell.angle_beta   90.00
_cell.angle_gamma   90.00
#
_symmetry.space_group_name_H-M   'P 1'
#
loop_
_entity.id
_entity.type
_entity.pdbx_description
1 polymer ?
#
loop_
_entity_poly.entity_id
_entity_poly.type
_entity_poly.pdbx_seq_one_letter_code
_entity_poly.pdbx_strand_id
1 'polypeptide(L)'
;MKIVATLLLSTLFAISPKQRLQTPIESTARALLTNFVSGRFDAATSDFNDTLRPIVTPAVLAEVKSQLDHQVGQFYLVKEAHPRQEGAFRAVELIARFEKGNVSVVVVFDAFDRVGAVHFNPIVTPAVDPALEAVAREVLANFTAGRYDAAARPFNAEMRMQLPPAGMAALAANVAGVFGTFVSVTEVHQRTDQGNRVIDMVLSYTSAQVAYTVTFDAQSRVAALRIAPFRKD
;
A
#
# COMPACT_ATOMS: atom_id res chain seq x y z
N MET A 1 14.24 -10.67 -68.77
CA MET A 1 13.31 -11.01 -67.67
C MET A 1 13.89 -10.44 -66.38
N LYS A 2 13.39 -9.28 -65.91
CA LYS A 2 13.89 -8.56 -64.73
C LYS A 2 13.03 -8.97 -63.54
N ILE A 3 13.60 -9.60 -62.54
CA ILE A 3 12.96 -9.93 -61.25
C ILE A 3 13.21 -8.75 -60.30
N VAL A 4 12.13 -8.06 -59.95
CA VAL A 4 12.12 -7.00 -58.94
C VAL A 4 11.83 -7.67 -57.58
N ALA A 5 12.79 -7.67 -56.67
CA ALA A 5 12.62 -8.14 -55.32
C ALA A 5 12.11 -6.97 -54.46
N THR A 6 10.83 -7.05 -54.01
CA THR A 6 10.24 -6.08 -53.10
C THR A 6 10.61 -6.45 -51.69
N LEU A 7 11.43 -5.60 -51.05
CA LEU A 7 11.81 -5.73 -49.63
C LEU A 7 10.71 -5.12 -48.75
N LEU A 8 9.94 -5.96 -48.06
CA LEU A 8 8.97 -5.54 -47.04
C LEU A 8 9.71 -5.21 -45.73
N LEU A 9 9.85 -3.92 -45.46
CA LEU A 9 10.39 -3.41 -44.18
C LEU A 9 9.30 -3.45 -43.14
N SER A 10 9.29 -4.48 -42.29
CA SER A 10 8.39 -4.58 -41.15
C SER A 10 8.87 -3.66 -40.03
N THR A 11 8.28 -2.49 -39.88
CA THR A 11 8.48 -1.61 -38.73
C THR A 11 7.81 -2.21 -37.50
N LEU A 12 8.61 -2.79 -36.59
CA LEU A 12 8.16 -3.09 -35.23
C LEU A 12 7.89 -1.75 -34.51
N PHE A 13 6.62 -1.44 -34.33
CA PHE A 13 6.21 -0.43 -33.35
C PHE A 13 6.46 -0.98 -31.96
N ALA A 14 7.56 -0.55 -31.32
CA ALA A 14 7.76 -0.74 -29.89
C ALA A 14 6.64 0.03 -29.16
N ILE A 15 5.72 -0.70 -28.52
CA ILE A 15 4.69 -0.13 -27.65
C ILE A 15 5.43 0.37 -26.41
N SER A 16 5.75 1.67 -26.38
CA SER A 16 6.23 2.35 -25.17
C SER A 16 5.18 2.21 -24.05
N PRO A 17 5.59 1.94 -22.79
CA PRO A 17 4.67 1.93 -21.68
C PRO A 17 3.94 3.29 -21.66
N LYS A 18 2.61 3.26 -21.60
CA LYS A 18 1.75 4.45 -21.55
C LYS A 18 2.25 5.40 -20.47
N GLN A 19 2.97 6.44 -20.85
CA GLN A 19 3.17 7.60 -20.01
C GLN A 19 1.78 8.19 -19.76
N ARG A 20 1.25 8.00 -18.56
CA ARG A 20 0.01 8.61 -18.13
C ARG A 20 0.24 10.13 -18.14
N LEU A 21 -0.39 10.84 -19.08
CA LEU A 21 -0.32 12.31 -19.12
C LEU A 21 -0.83 12.83 -17.78
N GLN A 22 0.03 13.52 -17.04
CA GLN A 22 -0.35 14.16 -15.78
C GLN A 22 -1.36 15.27 -16.08
N THR A 23 -2.45 15.32 -15.33
CA THR A 23 -3.41 16.42 -15.43
C THR A 23 -2.79 17.70 -14.86
N PRO A 24 -3.22 18.89 -15.28
CA PRO A 24 -2.72 20.16 -14.71
C PRO A 24 -2.78 20.19 -13.18
N ILE A 25 -3.90 19.73 -12.59
CA ILE A 25 -4.07 19.68 -11.12
C ILE A 25 -3.13 18.66 -10.46
N GLU A 26 -2.81 17.54 -11.11
CA GLU A 26 -1.81 16.59 -10.59
C GLU A 26 -0.41 17.21 -10.58
N SER A 27 -0.06 17.94 -11.63
CA SER A 27 1.22 18.68 -11.70
C SER A 27 1.33 19.71 -10.57
N THR A 28 0.27 20.49 -10.33
CA THR A 28 0.20 21.46 -9.23
C THR A 28 0.31 20.79 -7.86
N ALA A 29 -0.40 19.68 -7.63
CA ALA A 29 -0.32 18.95 -6.38
C ALA A 29 1.09 18.40 -6.10
N ARG A 30 1.76 17.87 -7.12
CA ARG A 30 3.15 17.39 -7.01
C ARG A 30 4.14 18.52 -6.77
N ALA A 31 3.97 19.67 -7.43
CA ALA A 31 4.80 20.86 -7.23
C ALA A 31 4.64 21.42 -5.80
N LEU A 32 3.40 21.49 -5.30
CA LEU A 32 3.10 21.87 -3.92
C LEU A 32 3.85 20.97 -2.93
N LEU A 33 3.69 19.65 -3.05
CA LEU A 33 4.35 18.70 -2.15
C LEU A 33 5.88 18.81 -2.25
N THR A 34 6.44 18.91 -3.46
CA THR A 34 7.87 19.05 -3.68
C THR A 34 8.42 20.34 -3.02
N ASN A 35 7.71 21.45 -3.15
CA ASN A 35 8.09 22.71 -2.52
C ASN A 35 7.98 22.61 -0.99
N PHE A 36 6.91 22.02 -0.48
CA PHE A 36 6.68 21.81 0.96
C PHE A 36 7.82 20.96 1.59
N VAL A 37 8.12 19.78 1.04
CA VAL A 37 9.16 18.91 1.61
C VAL A 37 10.57 19.51 1.49
N SER A 38 10.78 20.38 0.50
CA SER A 38 12.05 21.12 0.30
C SER A 38 12.15 22.39 1.15
N GLY A 39 11.14 22.71 1.97
CA GLY A 39 11.14 23.93 2.79
C GLY A 39 10.90 25.24 2.01
N ARG A 40 10.50 25.16 0.74
CA ARG A 40 10.16 26.34 -0.10
C ARG A 40 8.70 26.70 0.08
N PHE A 41 8.34 27.17 1.28
CA PHE A 41 6.95 27.38 1.67
C PHE A 41 6.23 28.48 0.90
N ASP A 42 6.92 29.57 0.53
CA ASP A 42 6.34 30.61 -0.32
C ASP A 42 5.93 30.03 -1.70
N ALA A 43 6.78 29.20 -2.29
CA ALA A 43 6.47 28.51 -3.53
C ALA A 43 5.37 27.46 -3.36
N ALA A 44 5.28 26.81 -2.19
CA ALA A 44 4.23 25.84 -1.90
C ALA A 44 2.84 26.47 -1.77
N THR A 45 2.77 27.74 -1.35
CA THR A 45 1.52 28.50 -1.19
C THR A 45 1.12 29.33 -2.42
N SER A 46 1.93 29.33 -3.49
CA SER A 46 1.71 30.18 -4.67
C SER A 46 0.35 29.96 -5.34
N ASP A 47 -0.09 28.70 -5.42
CA ASP A 47 -1.33 28.30 -6.08
C ASP A 47 -2.54 28.25 -5.13
N PHE A 48 -2.40 28.71 -3.88
CA PHE A 48 -3.51 28.76 -2.94
C PHE A 48 -4.55 29.83 -3.35
N ASN A 49 -5.82 29.48 -3.20
CA ASN A 49 -6.90 30.42 -3.42
C ASN A 49 -6.96 31.48 -2.29
N ASP A 50 -7.80 32.50 -2.50
CA ASP A 50 -7.88 33.64 -1.60
C ASP A 50 -8.46 33.30 -0.22
N THR A 51 -9.14 32.14 -0.09
CA THR A 51 -9.66 31.63 1.19
C THR A 51 -8.59 30.88 1.98
N LEU A 52 -7.79 30.05 1.31
CA LEU A 52 -6.77 29.22 1.98
C LEU A 52 -5.51 30.02 2.35
N ARG A 53 -5.09 30.92 1.46
CA ARG A 53 -3.84 31.70 1.61
C ARG A 53 -3.70 32.46 2.94
N PRO A 54 -4.71 33.14 3.50
CA PRO A 54 -4.58 33.80 4.79
C PRO A 54 -4.56 32.84 5.97
N ILE A 55 -5.05 31.60 5.80
CA ILE A 55 -5.14 30.59 6.87
C ILE A 55 -3.86 29.74 6.91
N VAL A 56 -3.41 29.28 5.74
CA VAL A 56 -2.23 28.42 5.61
C VAL A 56 -1.08 29.22 5.04
N THR A 57 -0.41 29.92 5.92
CA THR A 57 0.76 30.77 5.58
C THR A 57 2.03 29.92 5.45
N PRO A 58 3.12 30.45 4.84
CA PRO A 58 4.43 29.79 4.85
C PRO A 58 4.91 29.37 6.25
N ALA A 59 4.63 30.18 7.28
CA ALA A 59 4.99 29.86 8.66
C ALA A 59 4.20 28.65 9.20
N VAL A 60 2.90 28.55 8.90
CA VAL A 60 2.07 27.39 9.25
C VAL A 60 2.57 26.13 8.55
N LEU A 61 2.93 26.22 7.26
CA LEU A 61 3.50 25.08 6.54
C LEU A 61 4.84 24.61 7.12
N ALA A 62 5.68 25.56 7.60
CA ALA A 62 6.94 25.21 8.26
C ALA A 62 6.71 24.42 9.56
N GLU A 63 5.71 24.82 10.34
CA GLU A 63 5.33 24.08 11.57
C GLU A 63 4.77 22.70 11.24
N VAL A 64 3.85 22.59 10.28
CA VAL A 64 3.30 21.30 9.81
C VAL A 64 4.42 20.39 9.32
N LYS A 65 5.39 20.90 8.56
CA LYS A 65 6.56 20.14 8.12
C LYS A 65 7.37 19.61 9.30
N SER A 66 7.66 20.46 10.29
CA SER A 66 8.40 20.05 11.48
C SER A 66 7.70 18.92 12.22
N GLN A 67 6.37 19.01 12.43
CA GLN A 67 5.58 17.97 13.06
C GLN A 67 5.58 16.68 12.24
N LEU A 68 5.43 16.79 10.92
CA LEU A 68 5.43 15.65 10.01
C LEU A 68 6.79 14.94 10.02
N ASP A 69 7.90 15.69 9.94
CA ASP A 69 9.25 15.13 9.96
C ASP A 69 9.52 14.36 11.28
N HIS A 70 9.02 14.84 12.41
CA HIS A 70 9.11 14.13 13.70
C HIS A 70 8.33 12.80 13.68
N GLN A 71 7.14 12.78 13.06
CA GLN A 71 6.29 11.60 13.03
C GLN A 71 6.76 10.55 12.03
N VAL A 72 7.05 10.95 10.80
CA VAL A 72 7.28 10.02 9.67
C VAL A 72 8.69 10.09 9.09
N GLY A 73 9.54 10.99 9.56
CA GLY A 73 10.92 11.16 9.09
C GLY A 73 11.01 11.84 7.72
N GLN A 74 12.13 11.64 7.02
CA GLN A 74 12.43 12.30 5.76
C GLN A 74 11.57 11.78 4.60
N PHE A 75 11.22 12.67 3.67
CA PHE A 75 10.56 12.35 2.42
C PHE A 75 11.53 11.68 1.44
N TYR A 76 11.06 10.65 0.72
CA TYR A 76 11.82 9.96 -0.34
C TYR A 76 11.23 10.21 -1.74
N LEU A 77 9.95 9.90 -1.96
CA LEU A 77 9.32 10.01 -3.28
C LEU A 77 7.78 9.99 -3.21
N VAL A 78 7.13 10.39 -4.29
CA VAL A 78 5.69 10.14 -4.50
C VAL A 78 5.54 8.80 -5.22
N LYS A 79 4.92 7.83 -4.54
CA LYS A 79 4.66 6.48 -5.09
C LYS A 79 3.53 6.51 -6.12
N GLU A 80 2.43 7.16 -5.78
CA GLU A 80 1.17 7.11 -6.53
C GLU A 80 0.50 8.48 -6.52
N ALA A 81 -0.32 8.74 -7.54
CA ALA A 81 -1.18 9.90 -7.61
C ALA A 81 -2.55 9.47 -8.13
N HIS A 82 -3.59 9.81 -7.38
CA HIS A 82 -4.98 9.45 -7.67
C HIS A 82 -5.83 10.72 -7.79
N PRO A 83 -6.07 11.22 -9.02
CA PRO A 83 -7.08 12.25 -9.25
C PRO A 83 -8.46 11.69 -8.89
N ARG A 84 -9.25 12.46 -8.13
CA ARG A 84 -10.59 12.07 -7.72
C ARG A 84 -11.56 13.25 -7.70
N GLN A 85 -12.85 12.96 -7.75
CA GLN A 85 -13.91 13.94 -7.61
C GLN A 85 -14.49 13.83 -6.20
N GLU A 86 -14.56 14.95 -5.48
CA GLU A 86 -15.22 15.04 -4.17
C GLU A 86 -16.38 16.02 -4.25
N GLY A 87 -17.57 15.53 -4.58
CA GLY A 87 -18.74 16.37 -4.82
C GLY A 87 -18.52 17.32 -6.00
N ALA A 88 -18.56 18.63 -5.75
CA ALA A 88 -18.30 19.67 -6.73
C ALA A 88 -16.80 20.00 -6.89
N PHE A 89 -15.93 19.47 -6.04
CA PHE A 89 -14.50 19.75 -6.03
C PHE A 89 -13.71 18.65 -6.72
N ARG A 90 -12.58 19.03 -7.31
CA ARG A 90 -11.57 18.09 -7.79
C ARG A 90 -10.48 17.96 -6.74
N ALA A 91 -9.99 16.77 -6.56
CA ALA A 91 -8.89 16.52 -5.64
C ALA A 91 -7.82 15.63 -6.29
N VAL A 92 -6.60 15.71 -5.78
CA VAL A 92 -5.52 14.78 -6.09
C VAL A 92 -5.01 14.22 -4.77
N GLU A 93 -5.05 12.92 -4.62
CA GLU A 93 -4.40 12.22 -3.54
C GLU A 93 -3.02 11.74 -4.00
N LEU A 94 -1.98 12.16 -3.30
CA LEU A 94 -0.61 11.71 -3.50
C LEU A 94 -0.24 10.76 -2.37
N ILE A 95 0.18 9.54 -2.69
CA ILE A 95 0.77 8.63 -1.71
C ILE A 95 2.28 8.86 -1.70
N ALA A 96 2.76 9.55 -0.69
CA ALA A 96 4.15 9.92 -0.51
C ALA A 96 4.86 8.96 0.45
N ARG A 97 6.05 8.47 0.06
CA ARG A 97 6.90 7.64 0.90
C ARG A 97 7.82 8.51 1.74
N PHE A 98 7.77 8.27 3.04
CA PHE A 98 8.68 8.82 4.03
C PHE A 98 9.48 7.70 4.70
N GLU A 99 10.46 8.05 5.51
CA GLU A 99 11.36 7.10 6.20
C GLU A 99 10.60 6.06 7.02
N LYS A 100 9.63 6.50 7.85
CA LYS A 100 8.90 5.63 8.78
C LYS A 100 7.54 5.15 8.26
N GLY A 101 7.13 5.54 7.04
CA GLY A 101 5.82 5.15 6.51
C GLY A 101 5.42 5.90 5.25
N ASN A 102 4.15 5.83 4.92
CA ASN A 102 3.56 6.60 3.84
C ASN A 102 2.70 7.72 4.41
N VAL A 103 2.51 8.78 3.63
CA VAL A 103 1.60 9.88 3.93
C VAL A 103 0.67 10.06 2.73
N SER A 104 -0.64 10.04 2.97
CA SER A 104 -1.61 10.49 1.97
C SER A 104 -1.70 12.00 2.05
N VAL A 105 -1.33 12.68 0.96
CA VAL A 105 -1.43 14.12 0.80
C VAL A 105 -2.59 14.39 -0.15
N VAL A 106 -3.69 14.92 0.40
CA VAL A 106 -4.89 15.26 -0.39
C VAL A 106 -4.89 16.75 -0.68
N VAL A 107 -4.81 17.11 -1.95
CA VAL A 107 -4.89 18.47 -2.44
C VAL A 107 -6.23 18.67 -3.12
N VAL A 108 -7.06 19.57 -2.59
CA VAL A 108 -8.39 19.89 -3.12
C VAL A 108 -8.33 21.18 -3.92
N PHE A 109 -8.96 21.19 -5.08
CA PHE A 109 -8.94 22.32 -6.02
C PHE A 109 -10.32 22.95 -6.16
N ASP A 110 -10.37 24.27 -6.26
CA ASP A 110 -11.58 25.01 -6.59
C ASP A 110 -11.90 24.95 -8.10
N ALA A 111 -12.97 25.61 -8.50
CA ALA A 111 -13.43 25.64 -9.91
C ALA A 111 -12.41 26.31 -10.87
N PHE A 112 -11.45 27.06 -10.34
CA PHE A 112 -10.42 27.77 -11.11
C PHE A 112 -9.06 27.06 -11.05
N ASP A 113 -9.00 25.80 -10.63
CA ASP A 113 -7.79 25.01 -10.45
C ASP A 113 -6.81 25.57 -9.42
N ARG A 114 -7.27 26.41 -8.50
CA ARG A 114 -6.47 26.87 -7.36
C ARG A 114 -6.67 25.96 -6.16
N VAL A 115 -5.64 25.81 -5.35
CA VAL A 115 -5.66 24.96 -4.17
C VAL A 115 -6.57 25.60 -3.09
N GLY A 116 -7.63 24.88 -2.72
CA GLY A 116 -8.61 25.27 -1.71
C GLY A 116 -8.43 24.57 -0.37
N ALA A 117 -7.79 23.39 -0.35
CA ALA A 117 -7.42 22.69 0.88
C ALA A 117 -6.22 21.75 0.65
N VAL A 118 -5.45 21.50 1.71
CA VAL A 118 -4.38 20.50 1.75
C VAL A 118 -4.47 19.73 3.05
N HIS A 119 -4.46 18.40 2.97
CA HIS A 119 -4.48 17.53 4.13
C HIS A 119 -3.29 16.58 4.08
N PHE A 120 -2.53 16.51 5.16
CA PHE A 120 -1.44 15.56 5.35
C PHE A 120 -1.93 14.48 6.33
N ASN A 121 -2.19 13.29 5.84
CA ASN A 121 -2.66 12.16 6.63
C ASN A 121 -1.58 11.08 6.67
N PRO A 122 -0.78 10.99 7.75
CA PRO A 122 0.16 9.90 7.89
C PRO A 122 -0.60 8.56 7.80
N ILE A 123 -0.25 7.75 6.82
CA ILE A 123 -0.69 6.36 6.76
C ILE A 123 0.24 5.62 7.73
N VAL A 124 -0.14 5.66 9.00
CA VAL A 124 0.58 4.91 10.03
C VAL A 124 0.31 3.45 9.74
N THR A 125 1.25 2.79 9.05
CA THR A 125 1.31 1.34 9.12
C THR A 125 1.81 1.05 10.52
N PRO A 126 1.01 0.46 11.41
CA PRO A 126 1.46 0.14 12.75
C PRO A 126 2.75 -0.67 12.63
N ALA A 127 3.76 -0.35 13.45
CA ALA A 127 4.92 -1.20 13.55
C ALA A 127 4.42 -2.62 13.85
N VAL A 128 4.94 -3.60 13.10
CA VAL A 128 4.51 -4.99 13.29
C VAL A 128 4.84 -5.37 14.73
N ASP A 129 3.81 -5.79 15.49
CA ASP A 129 3.98 -6.32 16.83
C ASP A 129 4.81 -7.62 16.74
N PRO A 130 6.05 -7.65 17.29
CA PRO A 130 6.92 -8.81 17.12
C PRO A 130 6.31 -10.10 17.68
N ALA A 131 5.47 -9.98 18.72
CA ALA A 131 4.83 -11.14 19.34
C ALA A 131 3.76 -11.74 18.39
N LEU A 132 2.94 -10.88 17.75
CA LEU A 132 1.93 -11.34 16.79
C LEU A 132 2.59 -11.87 15.51
N GLU A 133 3.65 -11.22 15.04
CA GLU A 133 4.41 -11.71 13.88
C GLU A 133 5.01 -13.08 14.18
N ALA A 134 5.60 -13.28 15.35
CA ALA A 134 6.17 -14.56 15.75
C ALA A 134 5.11 -15.69 15.74
N VAL A 135 3.92 -15.43 16.29
CA VAL A 135 2.80 -16.39 16.25
C VAL A 135 2.35 -16.67 14.81
N ALA A 136 2.19 -15.64 13.98
CA ALA A 136 1.78 -15.83 12.60
C ALA A 136 2.81 -16.63 11.79
N ARG A 137 4.11 -16.38 12.00
CA ARG A 137 5.21 -17.15 11.39
C ARG A 137 5.26 -18.60 11.91
N GLU A 138 5.01 -18.83 13.20
CA GLU A 138 4.94 -20.17 13.79
C GLU A 138 3.80 -21.00 13.17
N VAL A 139 2.61 -20.41 13.04
CA VAL A 139 1.48 -21.03 12.34
C VAL A 139 1.85 -21.40 10.91
N LEU A 140 2.42 -20.46 10.16
CA LEU A 140 2.85 -20.69 8.78
C LEU A 140 3.89 -21.79 8.68
N ALA A 141 4.93 -21.76 9.51
CA ALA A 141 6.02 -22.73 9.51
C ALA A 141 5.52 -24.15 9.84
N ASN A 142 4.61 -24.28 10.79
CA ASN A 142 4.00 -25.55 11.12
C ASN A 142 3.04 -26.04 10.02
N PHE A 143 2.26 -25.13 9.43
CA PHE A 143 1.36 -25.43 8.31
C PHE A 143 2.13 -25.94 7.08
N THR A 144 3.18 -25.23 6.66
CA THR A 144 4.00 -25.62 5.50
C THR A 144 4.82 -26.89 5.73
N ALA A 145 5.13 -27.22 6.99
CA ALA A 145 5.82 -28.43 7.38
C ALA A 145 4.89 -29.63 7.65
N GLY A 146 3.57 -29.48 7.45
CA GLY A 146 2.60 -30.55 7.68
C GLY A 146 2.33 -30.86 9.16
N ARG A 147 2.77 -30.01 10.09
CA ARG A 147 2.57 -30.17 11.55
C ARG A 147 1.29 -29.48 12.00
N TYR A 148 0.14 -29.96 11.54
CA TYR A 148 -1.14 -29.24 11.66
C TYR A 148 -1.64 -29.11 13.10
N ASP A 149 -1.39 -30.09 13.98
CA ASP A 149 -1.70 -29.96 15.41
C ASP A 149 -0.91 -28.84 16.08
N ALA A 150 0.36 -28.69 15.72
CA ALA A 150 1.20 -27.60 16.22
C ALA A 150 0.75 -26.25 15.66
N ALA A 151 0.38 -26.19 14.38
CA ALA A 151 -0.13 -24.98 13.75
C ALA A 151 -1.44 -24.48 14.38
N ALA A 152 -2.29 -25.40 14.88
CA ALA A 152 -3.57 -25.06 15.52
C ALA A 152 -3.44 -24.64 16.99
N ARG A 153 -2.28 -24.77 17.63
CA ARG A 153 -2.10 -24.42 19.05
C ARG A 153 -2.50 -22.98 19.39
N PRO A 154 -2.10 -21.95 18.65
CA PRO A 154 -2.46 -20.58 18.95
C PRO A 154 -3.88 -20.19 18.55
N PHE A 155 -4.67 -21.08 17.95
CA PHE A 155 -6.05 -20.81 17.55
C PHE A 155 -6.97 -20.61 18.75
N ASN A 156 -7.95 -19.71 18.65
CA ASN A 156 -9.05 -19.65 19.60
C ASN A 156 -10.01 -20.85 19.42
N ALA A 157 -10.99 -21.01 20.30
CA ALA A 157 -11.89 -22.16 20.29
C ALA A 157 -12.72 -22.24 18.98
N GLU A 158 -13.20 -21.10 18.49
CA GLU A 158 -13.98 -21.02 17.27
C GLU A 158 -13.16 -21.42 16.03
N MET A 159 -11.96 -20.88 15.89
CA MET A 159 -11.07 -21.18 14.77
C MET A 159 -10.65 -22.66 14.75
N ARG A 160 -10.45 -23.29 15.93
CA ARG A 160 -10.16 -24.74 16.01
C ARG A 160 -11.32 -25.61 15.51
N MET A 161 -12.56 -25.17 15.76
CA MET A 161 -13.74 -25.88 15.25
C MET A 161 -13.88 -25.69 13.73
N GLN A 162 -13.65 -24.48 13.22
CA GLN A 162 -13.76 -24.17 11.80
C GLN A 162 -12.65 -24.80 10.95
N LEU A 163 -11.43 -24.83 11.48
CA LEU A 163 -10.25 -25.35 10.77
C LEU A 163 -9.47 -26.33 11.67
N PRO A 164 -10.00 -27.56 11.86
CA PRO A 164 -9.29 -28.62 12.60
C PRO A 164 -8.06 -29.11 11.80
N PRO A 165 -7.11 -29.84 12.43
CA PRO A 165 -5.91 -30.35 11.78
C PRO A 165 -6.15 -31.06 10.44
N ALA A 166 -7.20 -31.89 10.34
CA ALA A 166 -7.58 -32.51 9.08
C ALA A 166 -8.00 -31.52 7.99
N GLY A 167 -8.72 -30.45 8.36
CA GLY A 167 -9.07 -29.36 7.46
C GLY A 167 -7.84 -28.58 7.00
N MET A 168 -6.87 -28.37 7.90
CA MET A 168 -5.58 -27.75 7.54
C MET A 168 -4.79 -28.60 6.54
N ALA A 169 -4.79 -29.93 6.70
CA ALA A 169 -4.15 -30.83 5.75
C ALA A 169 -4.76 -30.72 4.34
N ALA A 170 -6.10 -30.69 4.25
CA ALA A 170 -6.80 -30.51 2.98
C ALA A 170 -6.50 -29.12 2.36
N LEU A 171 -6.49 -28.07 3.18
CA LEU A 171 -6.13 -26.72 2.73
C LEU A 171 -4.69 -26.67 2.21
N ALA A 172 -3.73 -27.29 2.91
CA ALA A 172 -2.33 -27.34 2.50
C ALA A 172 -2.15 -28.05 1.16
N ALA A 173 -2.83 -29.18 0.96
CA ALA A 173 -2.81 -29.91 -0.30
C ALA A 173 -3.37 -29.07 -1.46
N ASN A 174 -4.45 -28.32 -1.22
CA ASN A 174 -5.05 -27.43 -2.21
C ASN A 174 -4.09 -26.27 -2.54
N VAL A 175 -3.53 -25.59 -1.52
CA VAL A 175 -2.56 -24.51 -1.69
C VAL A 175 -1.34 -24.99 -2.50
N ALA A 176 -0.78 -26.16 -2.16
CA ALA A 176 0.34 -26.74 -2.89
C ALA A 176 -0.02 -27.09 -4.33
N GLY A 177 -1.23 -27.60 -4.58
CA GLY A 177 -1.71 -27.95 -5.91
C GLY A 177 -1.89 -26.72 -6.82
N VAL A 178 -2.29 -25.57 -6.25
CA VAL A 178 -2.54 -24.34 -7.00
C VAL A 178 -1.28 -23.49 -7.16
N PHE A 179 -0.48 -23.33 -6.10
CA PHE A 179 0.63 -22.37 -6.03
C PHE A 179 2.01 -23.03 -6.03
N GLY A 180 2.08 -24.35 -5.90
CA GLY A 180 3.33 -25.08 -5.80
C GLY A 180 3.89 -25.13 -4.38
N THR A 181 5.21 -25.18 -4.25
CA THR A 181 5.91 -25.29 -2.97
C THR A 181 6.19 -23.93 -2.37
N PHE A 182 6.01 -23.77 -1.05
CA PHE A 182 6.39 -22.56 -0.31
C PHE A 182 7.91 -22.32 -0.38
N VAL A 183 8.30 -21.07 -0.63
CA VAL A 183 9.71 -20.65 -0.74
C VAL A 183 10.09 -19.74 0.43
N SER A 184 9.39 -18.60 0.58
CA SER A 184 9.74 -17.61 1.60
C SER A 184 8.59 -16.64 1.91
N VAL A 185 8.74 -15.88 3.00
CA VAL A 185 7.95 -14.68 3.29
C VAL A 185 8.71 -13.49 2.73
N THR A 186 8.07 -12.70 1.87
CA THR A 186 8.70 -11.54 1.22
C THR A 186 8.34 -10.21 1.87
N GLU A 187 7.14 -10.10 2.44
CA GLU A 187 6.65 -8.88 3.09
C GLU A 187 5.81 -9.24 4.32
N VAL A 188 5.83 -8.37 5.33
CA VAL A 188 4.96 -8.48 6.52
C VAL A 188 4.42 -7.09 6.85
N HIS A 189 3.11 -7.00 7.04
CA HIS A 189 2.41 -5.78 7.42
C HIS A 189 1.44 -6.05 8.56
N GLN A 190 1.24 -5.07 9.43
CA GLN A 190 0.19 -5.11 10.42
C GLN A 190 -0.86 -4.05 10.11
N ARG A 191 -2.12 -4.38 10.31
CA ARG A 191 -3.25 -3.45 10.29
C ARG A 191 -4.24 -3.77 11.38
N THR A 192 -5.17 -2.86 11.61
CA THR A 192 -6.36 -3.12 12.43
C THR A 192 -7.57 -3.21 11.51
N ASP A 193 -8.42 -4.20 11.73
CA ASP A 193 -9.65 -4.41 10.98
C ASP A 193 -10.79 -4.74 11.95
N GLN A 194 -11.82 -3.90 11.97
CA GLN A 194 -12.97 -4.01 12.89
C GLN A 194 -12.54 -4.19 14.37
N GLY A 195 -11.48 -3.52 14.79
CA GLY A 195 -10.93 -3.63 16.15
C GLY A 195 -10.00 -4.82 16.39
N ASN A 196 -9.87 -5.75 15.47
CA ASN A 196 -8.95 -6.89 15.54
C ASN A 196 -7.59 -6.51 14.96
N ARG A 197 -6.51 -7.06 15.53
CA ARG A 197 -5.16 -6.95 14.96
C ARG A 197 -4.98 -7.99 13.87
N VAL A 198 -4.43 -7.58 12.74
CA VAL A 198 -4.25 -8.43 11.56
C VAL A 198 -2.79 -8.36 11.12
N ILE A 199 -2.17 -9.51 10.93
CA ILE A 199 -0.88 -9.66 10.26
C ILE A 199 -1.12 -10.15 8.85
N ASP A 200 -0.73 -9.35 7.86
CA ASP A 200 -0.72 -9.71 6.45
C ASP A 200 0.70 -10.03 6.02
N MET A 201 0.92 -11.17 5.39
CA MET A 201 2.20 -11.59 4.82
C MET A 201 2.05 -11.84 3.33
N VAL A 202 3.04 -11.46 2.55
CA VAL A 202 3.19 -11.89 1.16
C VAL A 202 4.15 -13.07 1.14
N LEU A 203 3.66 -14.20 0.66
CA LEU A 203 4.40 -15.45 0.56
C LEU A 203 4.82 -15.68 -0.89
N SER A 204 6.06 -16.08 -1.10
CA SER A 204 6.54 -16.60 -2.37
C SER A 204 6.35 -18.12 -2.41
N TYR A 205 5.66 -18.60 -3.42
CA TYR A 205 5.56 -19.99 -3.81
C TYR A 205 6.22 -20.17 -5.17
N THR A 206 6.51 -21.40 -5.57
CA THR A 206 7.23 -21.68 -6.84
C THR A 206 6.48 -21.19 -8.07
N SER A 207 5.15 -21.09 -8.04
CA SER A 207 4.32 -20.71 -9.20
C SER A 207 3.65 -19.34 -9.04
N ALA A 208 3.58 -18.74 -7.83
CA ALA A 208 2.88 -17.48 -7.60
C ALA A 208 3.26 -16.82 -6.26
N GLN A 209 2.85 -15.56 -6.10
CA GLN A 209 2.79 -14.90 -4.80
C GLN A 209 1.40 -15.09 -4.18
N VAL A 210 1.37 -15.25 -2.87
CA VAL A 210 0.16 -15.57 -2.10
C VAL A 210 0.04 -14.61 -0.93
N ALA A 211 -1.14 -14.03 -0.74
CA ALA A 211 -1.48 -13.28 0.45
C ALA A 211 -1.89 -14.26 1.57
N TYR A 212 -1.24 -14.14 2.72
CA TYR A 212 -1.52 -14.89 3.93
C TYR A 212 -1.89 -13.92 5.03
N THR A 213 -3.13 -13.99 5.50
CA THR A 213 -3.68 -13.07 6.50
C THR A 213 -4.02 -13.82 7.77
N VAL A 214 -3.52 -13.37 8.90
CA VAL A 214 -3.81 -13.90 10.24
C VAL A 214 -4.49 -12.82 11.06
N THR A 215 -5.71 -13.08 11.51
CA THR A 215 -6.49 -12.19 12.39
C THR A 215 -6.40 -12.68 13.82
N PHE A 216 -6.16 -11.75 14.75
CA PHE A 216 -6.02 -12.04 16.17
C PHE A 216 -7.17 -11.45 16.97
N ASP A 217 -7.69 -12.21 17.93
CA ASP A 217 -8.66 -11.74 18.92
C ASP A 217 -8.00 -10.82 19.99
N ALA A 218 -8.81 -10.29 20.90
CA ALA A 218 -8.33 -9.41 21.99
C ALA A 218 -7.32 -10.10 22.93
N GLN A 219 -7.31 -11.43 22.98
CA GLN A 219 -6.37 -12.23 23.77
C GLN A 219 -5.14 -12.67 22.97
N SER A 220 -4.90 -12.09 21.78
CA SER A 220 -3.79 -12.44 20.89
C SER A 220 -3.82 -13.89 20.38
N ARG A 221 -4.98 -14.54 20.35
CA ARG A 221 -5.17 -15.86 19.74
C ARG A 221 -5.63 -15.71 18.30
N VAL A 222 -5.26 -16.64 17.45
CA VAL A 222 -5.67 -16.65 16.06
C VAL A 222 -7.17 -16.91 15.94
N ALA A 223 -7.90 -15.94 15.43
CA ALA A 223 -9.35 -15.96 15.23
C ALA A 223 -9.75 -16.24 13.78
N ALA A 224 -8.88 -15.92 12.81
CA ALA A 224 -9.10 -16.26 11.42
C ALA A 224 -7.77 -16.40 10.67
N LEU A 225 -7.80 -17.22 9.60
CA LEU A 225 -6.70 -17.42 8.69
C LEU A 225 -7.24 -17.40 7.26
N ARG A 226 -6.62 -16.60 6.39
CA ARG A 226 -6.98 -16.52 4.98
C ARG A 226 -5.76 -16.70 4.11
N ILE A 227 -5.91 -17.47 3.04
CA ILE A 227 -4.90 -17.68 2.00
C ILE A 227 -5.58 -17.33 0.67
N ALA A 228 -4.98 -16.46 -0.12
CA ALA A 228 -5.54 -16.01 -1.40
C ALA A 228 -4.41 -15.65 -2.37
N PRO A 229 -4.65 -15.66 -3.70
CA PRO A 229 -3.69 -15.13 -4.66
C PRO A 229 -3.33 -13.67 -4.30
N PHE A 230 -2.05 -13.35 -4.29
CA PHE A 230 -1.61 -11.96 -4.09
C PHE A 230 -1.88 -11.18 -5.38
N ARG A 231 -2.61 -10.07 -5.26
CA ARG A 231 -2.79 -9.09 -6.33
C ARG A 231 -2.10 -7.80 -5.90
N LYS A 232 -1.17 -7.35 -6.71
CA LYS A 232 -0.57 -6.03 -6.53
C LYS A 232 -1.53 -5.03 -7.18
N ASP A 233 -2.25 -4.27 -6.34
CA ASP A 233 -3.10 -3.17 -6.81
C ASP A 233 -2.26 -2.03 -7.39
#